data_e84cdb5ca5ce3b85e763cbd1e968e753
#
_entry.id   e84cdb5ca5ce3b85e763cbd1e968e753
#
_cell.length_a   1.000
_cell.length_b   1.000
_cell.length_c   1.000
_cell.angle_alpha   90.00
_cell.angle_beta   90.00
_cell.angle_gamma   90.00
#
_symmetry.space_group_name_H-M   'P 1'
#
loop_
_entity.id
_entity.type
_entity.pdbx_description
1 polymer ?
#
loop_
_entity_poly.entity_id
_entity_poly.type
_entity_poly.pdbx_seq_one_letter_code
_entity_poly.pdbx_strand_id
1 'polypeptide(L)'
;ISAPNSHSVVIKLKKKDAFFLFNMAKGDASIVALESSSSNNEKPVGTGPFIFEDWTRGDRLVLVKNSNWHDAQSVSLEKVEFRFISDAAAATAAMLAEELDAFPGFPAPELLEQFEADPRFKVTIGSTEGEVILAFNNKKSPFDSLDVRRALSHAINRNEVIDGAMYGRAVPIGSFYPPHGAAYVDLTDVYAHDLEKSKELLQASGLKIDELSLRVPPFPYATRSAEIIQAQFSKVGIDVKVENVEWGFWIDEVYKKKNYDMTIIAHTSPNDLGNFARGPKYFYGFDDPAYNELYAQIVGEADPEKRSELVKQAQRYLTDKAVHGFLFRLPKLGIFKNGIKGFWKSAPVLYQPLHAVSLK
;
A
#
# COMPACT_ATOMS: atom_id res chain seq x y z
N ILE A 1 24.71 -7.92 -17.76
CA ILE A 1 24.44 -6.65 -18.46
C ILE A 1 25.66 -6.32 -19.28
N SER A 2 25.49 -5.91 -20.54
CA SER A 2 26.55 -5.45 -21.42
C SER A 2 26.11 -4.24 -22.24
N ALA A 3 27.04 -3.39 -22.65
CA ALA A 3 26.81 -2.26 -23.56
C ALA A 3 27.63 -2.49 -24.84
N PRO A 4 27.03 -3.09 -25.88
CA PRO A 4 27.75 -3.42 -27.11
C PRO A 4 28.15 -2.19 -27.93
N ASN A 5 27.51 -1.04 -27.70
CA ASN A 5 27.85 0.26 -28.28
C ASN A 5 27.33 1.39 -27.34
N SER A 6 27.56 2.63 -27.70
CA SER A 6 27.20 3.83 -26.91
C SER A 6 25.70 4.06 -26.73
N HIS A 7 24.85 3.37 -27.47
CA HIS A 7 23.39 3.59 -27.47
C HIS A 7 22.57 2.33 -27.13
N SER A 8 23.23 1.23 -26.78
CA SER A 8 22.56 -0.04 -26.54
C SER A 8 22.99 -0.67 -25.23
N VAL A 9 22.04 -1.08 -24.43
CA VAL A 9 22.24 -1.91 -23.23
C VAL A 9 21.53 -3.24 -23.44
N VAL A 10 22.24 -4.34 -23.23
CA VAL A 10 21.68 -5.70 -23.30
C VAL A 10 21.64 -6.30 -21.91
N ILE A 11 20.44 -6.68 -21.46
CA ILE A 11 20.22 -7.35 -20.19
C ILE A 11 19.83 -8.79 -20.48
N LYS A 12 20.70 -9.74 -20.13
CA LYS A 12 20.45 -11.17 -20.23
C LYS A 12 19.96 -11.69 -18.88
N LEU A 13 18.71 -12.11 -18.81
CA LEU A 13 18.13 -12.69 -17.60
C LEU A 13 18.68 -14.11 -17.38
N LYS A 14 18.91 -14.48 -16.12
CA LYS A 14 19.33 -15.85 -15.73
C LYS A 14 18.18 -16.85 -15.82
N LYS A 15 16.94 -16.36 -15.62
CA LYS A 15 15.69 -17.12 -15.72
C LYS A 15 14.64 -16.24 -16.40
N LYS A 16 13.59 -16.84 -16.95
CA LYS A 16 12.44 -16.10 -17.45
C LYS A 16 11.80 -15.32 -16.28
N ASP A 17 11.46 -14.07 -16.53
CA ASP A 17 10.78 -13.19 -15.57
C ASP A 17 9.74 -12.35 -16.33
N ALA A 18 8.49 -12.73 -16.21
CA ALA A 18 7.37 -12.04 -16.85
C ALA A 18 7.14 -10.63 -16.33
N PHE A 19 7.66 -10.30 -15.14
CA PHE A 19 7.56 -8.98 -14.53
C PHE A 19 8.78 -8.09 -14.79
N PHE A 20 9.79 -8.55 -15.53
CA PHE A 20 11.03 -7.80 -15.73
C PHE A 20 10.79 -6.41 -16.27
N LEU A 21 10.02 -6.26 -17.36
CA LEU A 21 9.74 -4.94 -17.94
C LEU A 21 8.89 -4.07 -17.01
N PHE A 22 7.93 -4.68 -16.31
CA PHE A 22 7.14 -3.99 -15.31
C PHE A 22 8.03 -3.48 -14.15
N ASN A 23 8.95 -4.28 -13.66
CA ASN A 23 9.88 -3.88 -12.60
C ASN A 23 10.85 -2.79 -13.07
N MET A 24 11.26 -2.81 -14.35
CA MET A 24 12.07 -1.73 -14.95
C MET A 24 11.32 -0.40 -15.12
N ALA A 25 9.99 -0.42 -15.09
CA ALA A 25 9.16 0.78 -15.15
C ALA A 25 8.89 1.42 -13.77
N LYS A 26 9.32 0.78 -12.68
CA LYS A 26 9.19 1.33 -11.33
C LYS A 26 10.21 2.45 -11.08
N GLY A 27 9.88 3.38 -10.17
CA GLY A 27 10.74 4.50 -9.81
C GLY A 27 12.10 4.09 -9.25
N ASP A 28 12.16 2.97 -8.53
CA ASP A 28 13.40 2.39 -7.97
C ASP A 28 14.34 1.78 -9.04
N ALA A 29 13.88 1.61 -10.28
CA ALA A 29 14.70 1.19 -11.42
C ALA A 29 15.09 2.36 -12.34
N SER A 30 15.02 3.60 -11.86
CA SER A 30 15.39 4.79 -12.63
C SER A 30 16.82 4.72 -13.15
N ILE A 31 16.99 5.01 -14.45
CA ILE A 31 18.31 5.09 -15.09
C ILE A 31 18.84 6.51 -14.89
N VAL A 32 19.99 6.61 -14.26
CA VAL A 32 20.63 7.90 -13.92
C VAL A 32 22.01 8.00 -14.54
N ALA A 33 22.48 9.23 -14.74
CA ALA A 33 23.84 9.48 -15.20
C ALA A 33 24.86 9.09 -14.11
N LEU A 34 25.98 8.51 -14.53
CA LEU A 34 27.03 8.05 -13.62
C LEU A 34 27.60 9.23 -12.80
N GLU A 35 27.76 10.37 -13.45
CA GLU A 35 28.34 11.59 -12.90
C GLU A 35 27.55 12.16 -11.71
N SER A 36 26.21 11.99 -11.73
CA SER A 36 25.34 12.49 -10.68
C SER A 36 24.91 11.41 -9.67
N SER A 37 25.22 10.14 -9.93
CA SER A 37 24.70 9.01 -9.18
C SER A 37 24.96 9.08 -7.66
N SER A 38 26.14 9.58 -7.25
CA SER A 38 26.53 9.71 -5.84
C SER A 38 25.83 10.84 -5.09
N SER A 39 25.28 11.84 -5.81
CA SER A 39 24.64 13.02 -5.21
C SER A 39 23.11 13.03 -5.41
N ASN A 40 22.55 12.09 -6.17
CA ASN A 40 21.12 12.07 -6.50
C ASN A 40 20.18 11.90 -5.30
N ASN A 41 20.67 11.44 -4.15
CA ASN A 41 19.93 11.39 -2.89
C ASN A 41 19.68 12.77 -2.25
N GLU A 42 20.43 13.79 -2.67
CA GLU A 42 20.32 15.18 -2.15
C GLU A 42 19.99 16.18 -3.27
N LYS A 43 20.62 16.01 -4.43
CA LYS A 43 20.48 16.88 -5.59
C LYS A 43 20.24 16.03 -6.84
N PRO A 44 19.03 15.49 -7.02
CA PRO A 44 18.73 14.60 -8.13
C PRO A 44 18.85 15.31 -9.47
N VAL A 45 19.52 14.66 -10.40
CA VAL A 45 19.63 15.07 -11.80
C VAL A 45 18.92 14.05 -12.67
N GLY A 46 17.91 14.48 -13.41
CA GLY A 46 17.09 13.63 -14.28
C GLY A 46 16.80 14.28 -15.62
N THR A 47 16.13 13.54 -16.49
CA THR A 47 15.71 13.97 -17.83
C THR A 47 14.22 14.25 -17.92
N GLY A 48 13.54 14.37 -16.78
CA GLY A 48 12.10 14.56 -16.69
C GLY A 48 11.63 16.00 -16.99
N PRO A 49 10.31 16.24 -16.92
CA PRO A 49 9.69 17.54 -17.22
C PRO A 49 10.01 18.64 -16.20
N PHE A 50 10.56 18.28 -15.05
CA PHE A 50 10.92 19.22 -13.99
C PHE A 50 12.37 18.99 -13.54
N ILE A 51 13.02 20.07 -13.09
CA ILE A 51 14.35 20.11 -12.50
C ILE A 51 14.22 20.36 -11.01
N PHE A 52 15.03 19.68 -10.22
CA PHE A 52 15.18 19.93 -8.79
C PHE A 52 15.77 21.34 -8.56
N GLU A 53 15.14 22.15 -7.73
CA GLU A 53 15.61 23.48 -7.34
C GLU A 53 16.09 23.51 -5.88
N ASP A 54 15.24 23.11 -4.93
CA ASP A 54 15.54 23.17 -3.49
C ASP A 54 14.80 22.08 -2.70
N TRP A 55 15.37 21.68 -1.58
CA TRP A 55 14.75 20.78 -0.61
C TRP A 55 15.12 21.15 0.82
N THR A 56 14.17 21.71 1.55
CA THR A 56 14.23 21.86 2.99
C THR A 56 13.58 20.65 3.63
N ARG A 57 14.40 19.76 4.22
CA ARG A 57 13.93 18.48 4.75
C ARG A 57 12.89 18.68 5.84
N GLY A 58 11.76 17.97 5.73
CA GLY A 58 10.62 18.06 6.65
C GLY A 58 9.69 19.25 6.41
N ASP A 59 10.03 20.15 5.50
CA ASP A 59 9.24 21.34 5.17
C ASP A 59 8.76 21.33 3.72
N ARG A 60 9.65 21.47 2.75
CA ARG A 60 9.26 21.59 1.34
C ARG A 60 10.30 21.04 0.35
N LEU A 61 9.81 20.67 -0.83
CA LEU A 61 10.59 20.36 -2.02
C LEU A 61 10.11 21.24 -3.18
N VAL A 62 11.05 21.85 -3.89
CA VAL A 62 10.76 22.76 -5.00
C VAL A 62 11.32 22.21 -6.32
N LEU A 63 10.47 22.18 -7.32
CA LEU A 63 10.79 21.80 -8.69
C LEU A 63 10.46 22.94 -9.64
N VAL A 64 11.28 23.15 -10.67
CA VAL A 64 11.03 24.11 -11.75
C VAL A 64 10.94 23.40 -13.09
N LYS A 65 10.22 23.98 -14.02
CA LYS A 65 10.03 23.43 -15.37
C LYS A 65 11.36 23.22 -16.06
N ASN A 66 11.50 22.06 -16.70
CA ASN A 66 12.66 21.76 -17.55
C ASN A 66 12.37 22.20 -18.99
N SER A 67 12.88 23.36 -19.38
CA SER A 67 12.72 23.88 -20.75
C SER A 67 13.42 23.04 -21.82
N ASN A 68 14.37 22.16 -21.42
CA ASN A 68 15.06 21.24 -22.33
C ASN A 68 14.37 19.86 -22.41
N TRP A 69 13.27 19.65 -21.71
CA TRP A 69 12.50 18.40 -21.85
C TRP A 69 11.87 18.32 -23.24
N HIS A 70 11.88 17.13 -23.85
CA HIS A 70 11.46 16.92 -25.24
C HIS A 70 10.04 17.42 -25.58
N ASP A 71 9.16 17.51 -24.59
CA ASP A 71 7.78 18.01 -24.73
C ASP A 71 7.51 19.16 -23.73
N ALA A 72 8.48 20.02 -23.49
CA ALA A 72 8.38 21.12 -22.52
C ALA A 72 7.19 22.07 -22.79
N GLN A 73 6.76 22.19 -24.06
CA GLN A 73 5.64 23.04 -24.43
C GLN A 73 4.29 22.54 -23.89
N SER A 74 4.15 21.26 -23.64
CA SER A 74 2.94 20.66 -23.04
C SER A 74 2.84 20.91 -21.52
N VAL A 75 3.94 21.26 -20.85
CA VAL A 75 3.99 21.50 -19.41
C VAL A 75 3.49 22.91 -19.10
N SER A 76 2.36 22.97 -18.39
CA SER A 76 1.73 24.26 -18.03
C SER A 76 2.30 24.89 -16.77
N LEU A 77 2.87 24.09 -15.87
CA LEU A 77 3.38 24.54 -14.57
C LEU A 77 4.82 24.99 -14.71
N GLU A 78 5.13 26.25 -14.36
CA GLU A 78 6.51 26.77 -14.35
C GLU A 78 7.27 26.34 -13.08
N LYS A 79 6.54 26.18 -11.96
CA LYS A 79 7.09 25.81 -10.66
C LYS A 79 6.11 24.95 -9.89
N VAL A 80 6.62 23.97 -9.13
CA VAL A 80 5.85 23.13 -8.22
C VAL A 80 6.55 23.12 -6.85
N GLU A 81 5.79 23.38 -5.82
CA GLU A 81 6.24 23.27 -4.44
C GLU A 81 5.45 22.17 -3.73
N PHE A 82 6.15 21.15 -3.22
CA PHE A 82 5.58 20.17 -2.33
C PHE A 82 5.80 20.61 -0.89
N ARG A 83 4.73 20.81 -0.13
CA ARG A 83 4.79 21.08 1.29
C ARG A 83 4.49 19.80 2.07
N PHE A 84 5.31 19.50 3.07
CA PHE A 84 5.15 18.29 3.89
C PHE A 84 4.36 18.65 5.16
N ILE A 85 3.08 18.28 5.18
CA ILE A 85 2.17 18.57 6.28
C ILE A 85 1.66 17.22 6.82
N SER A 86 2.12 16.81 7.99
CA SER A 86 1.76 15.55 8.63
C SER A 86 0.49 15.62 9.46
N ASP A 87 0.17 16.81 9.99
CA ASP A 87 -1.03 17.01 10.80
C ASP A 87 -2.25 17.28 9.93
N ALA A 88 -3.32 16.51 10.15
CA ALA A 88 -4.54 16.59 9.35
C ALA A 88 -5.31 17.91 9.54
N ALA A 89 -5.28 18.50 10.73
CA ALA A 89 -5.93 19.77 10.99
C ALA A 89 -5.18 20.92 10.32
N ALA A 90 -3.84 20.91 10.38
CA ALA A 90 -3.01 21.87 9.65
C ALA A 90 -3.18 21.77 8.14
N ALA A 91 -3.25 20.54 7.58
CA ALA A 91 -3.52 20.32 6.16
C ALA A 91 -4.89 20.88 5.74
N THR A 92 -5.91 20.64 6.56
CA THR A 92 -7.26 21.16 6.35
C THR A 92 -7.29 22.69 6.36
N ALA A 93 -6.66 23.31 7.37
CA ALA A 93 -6.58 24.76 7.49
C ALA A 93 -5.88 25.39 6.28
N ALA A 94 -4.75 24.84 5.86
CA ALA A 94 -3.99 25.33 4.70
C ALA A 94 -4.78 25.22 3.38
N MET A 95 -5.55 24.14 3.19
CA MET A 95 -6.46 24.01 2.04
C MET A 95 -7.58 25.05 2.09
N LEU A 96 -8.27 25.21 3.22
CA LEU A 96 -9.38 26.19 3.38
C LEU A 96 -8.91 27.65 3.25
N ALA A 97 -7.68 27.94 3.70
CA ALA A 97 -7.03 29.23 3.51
C ALA A 97 -6.49 29.46 2.08
N GLU A 98 -6.64 28.47 1.20
CA GLU A 98 -6.14 28.47 -0.17
C GLU A 98 -4.62 28.66 -0.28
N GLU A 99 -3.86 28.32 0.78
CA GLU A 99 -2.41 28.26 0.76
C GLU A 99 -1.85 27.07 -0.03
N LEU A 100 -2.70 26.05 -0.25
CA LEU A 100 -2.41 24.88 -1.09
C LEU A 100 -3.38 24.81 -2.26
N ASP A 101 -2.88 24.41 -3.41
CA ASP A 101 -3.69 24.21 -4.61
C ASP A 101 -4.26 22.79 -4.70
N ALA A 102 -3.52 21.81 -4.17
CA ALA A 102 -3.87 20.41 -4.23
C ALA A 102 -3.34 19.64 -3.02
N PHE A 103 -4.10 18.69 -2.52
CA PHE A 103 -3.67 17.69 -1.56
C PHE A 103 -4.03 16.29 -2.09
N PRO A 104 -3.19 15.66 -2.93
CA PRO A 104 -3.53 14.44 -3.66
C PRO A 104 -3.53 13.16 -2.83
N GLY A 105 -3.17 13.22 -1.54
CA GLY A 105 -3.17 12.12 -0.58
C GLY A 105 -3.67 12.58 0.79
N PHE A 106 -4.89 13.12 0.85
CA PHE A 106 -5.45 13.73 2.06
C PHE A 106 -5.67 12.68 3.17
N PRO A 107 -5.13 12.89 4.40
CA PRO A 107 -5.05 11.84 5.41
C PRO A 107 -6.31 11.67 6.28
N ALA A 108 -7.30 12.58 6.16
CA ALA A 108 -8.46 12.69 7.06
C ALA A 108 -9.78 12.45 6.31
N PRO A 109 -10.20 11.20 6.10
CA PRO A 109 -11.45 10.89 5.39
C PRO A 109 -12.69 11.51 6.03
N GLU A 110 -12.68 11.72 7.35
CA GLU A 110 -13.74 12.37 8.11
C GLU A 110 -13.99 13.83 7.73
N LEU A 111 -12.99 14.50 7.20
CA LEU A 111 -13.06 15.92 6.86
C LEU A 111 -13.41 16.19 5.39
N LEU A 112 -13.59 15.14 4.58
CA LEU A 112 -13.87 15.31 3.16
C LEU A 112 -15.22 16.00 2.89
N GLU A 113 -16.24 15.73 3.69
CA GLU A 113 -17.59 16.29 3.51
C GLU A 113 -17.60 17.82 3.50
N GLN A 114 -16.76 18.47 4.33
CA GLN A 114 -16.66 19.94 4.33
C GLN A 114 -16.10 20.49 3.00
N PHE A 115 -15.20 19.75 2.34
CA PHE A 115 -14.67 20.13 1.03
C PHE A 115 -15.62 19.75 -0.11
N GLU A 116 -16.41 18.67 0.03
CA GLU A 116 -17.47 18.31 -0.91
C GLU A 116 -18.59 19.37 -0.94
N ALA A 117 -18.85 20.03 0.21
CA ALA A 117 -19.83 21.10 0.35
C ALA A 117 -19.33 22.49 -0.11
N ASP A 118 -18.02 22.69 -0.23
CA ASP A 118 -17.41 23.97 -0.58
C ASP A 118 -17.14 24.07 -2.09
N PRO A 119 -17.80 24.97 -2.84
CA PRO A 119 -17.65 25.05 -4.30
C PRO A 119 -16.27 25.48 -4.78
N ARG A 120 -15.39 25.93 -3.88
CA ARG A 120 -13.99 26.24 -4.21
C ARG A 120 -13.15 24.99 -4.48
N PHE A 121 -13.60 23.83 -3.99
CA PHE A 121 -12.84 22.60 -4.04
C PHE A 121 -13.53 21.49 -4.82
N LYS A 122 -12.73 20.54 -5.28
CA LYS A 122 -13.16 19.27 -5.85
C LYS A 122 -12.52 18.14 -5.05
N VAL A 123 -13.34 17.26 -4.49
CA VAL A 123 -12.89 16.02 -3.85
C VAL A 123 -12.84 14.89 -4.87
N THR A 124 -11.84 14.07 -4.79
CA THR A 124 -11.73 12.83 -5.58
C THR A 124 -11.45 11.64 -4.65
N ILE A 125 -12.17 10.54 -4.89
CA ILE A 125 -11.95 9.27 -4.22
C ILE A 125 -11.57 8.27 -5.29
N GLY A 126 -10.32 7.86 -5.29
CA GLY A 126 -9.74 6.96 -6.28
C GLY A 126 -9.23 5.67 -5.65
N SER A 127 -8.53 4.90 -6.46
CA SER A 127 -7.93 3.62 -6.10
C SER A 127 -6.42 3.74 -5.93
N THR A 128 -5.88 2.92 -5.04
CA THR A 128 -4.43 2.66 -4.92
C THR A 128 -4.18 1.16 -5.04
N GLU A 129 -2.91 0.75 -5.09
CA GLU A 129 -2.52 -0.66 -4.92
C GLU A 129 -2.49 -1.08 -3.44
N GLY A 130 -2.87 -0.20 -2.54
CA GLY A 130 -2.72 -0.40 -1.09
C GLY A 130 -3.69 -1.43 -0.52
N GLU A 131 -3.23 -2.65 -0.29
CA GLU A 131 -3.93 -3.67 0.48
C GLU A 131 -3.63 -3.48 1.96
N VAL A 132 -4.64 -3.09 2.74
CA VAL A 132 -4.54 -3.02 4.20
C VAL A 132 -4.86 -4.39 4.78
N ILE A 133 -3.91 -4.91 5.54
CA ILE A 133 -4.00 -6.23 6.17
C ILE A 133 -3.76 -6.14 7.67
N LEU A 134 -4.39 -7.03 8.41
CA LEU A 134 -3.96 -7.45 9.73
C LEU A 134 -2.95 -8.59 9.53
N ALA A 135 -1.67 -8.24 9.49
CA ALA A 135 -0.62 -9.22 9.29
C ALA A 135 -0.40 -10.04 10.55
N PHE A 136 -0.44 -11.36 10.38
CA PHE A 136 -0.08 -12.33 11.41
C PHE A 136 1.39 -12.74 11.26
N ASN A 137 2.08 -12.93 12.38
CA ASN A 137 3.40 -13.56 12.38
C ASN A 137 3.23 -15.08 12.28
N ASN A 138 3.16 -15.63 11.07
CA ASN A 138 2.83 -17.03 10.83
C ASN A 138 3.80 -18.06 11.45
N LYS A 139 4.98 -17.63 11.95
CA LYS A 139 5.94 -18.51 12.65
C LYS A 139 5.79 -18.51 14.16
N LYS A 140 5.06 -17.55 14.70
CA LYS A 140 4.92 -17.36 16.13
C LYS A 140 3.61 -17.95 16.62
N SER A 141 3.64 -18.78 17.68
CA SER A 141 2.42 -19.20 18.34
C SER A 141 1.65 -17.97 18.86
N PRO A 142 0.30 -17.94 18.72
CA PRO A 142 -0.56 -19.00 18.22
C PRO A 142 -0.80 -18.96 16.69
N PHE A 143 -0.15 -18.08 15.93
CA PHE A 143 -0.39 -17.86 14.49
C PHE A 143 0.26 -18.94 13.59
N ASP A 144 1.03 -19.86 14.12
CA ASP A 144 1.46 -21.10 13.44
C ASP A 144 0.27 -22.08 13.23
N SER A 145 -0.79 -21.97 14.06
CA SER A 145 -2.03 -22.69 13.87
C SER A 145 -2.92 -22.06 12.78
N LEU A 146 -3.29 -22.86 11.78
CA LEU A 146 -4.22 -22.43 10.73
C LEU A 146 -5.62 -22.13 11.29
N ASP A 147 -6.08 -22.92 12.26
CA ASP A 147 -7.42 -22.75 12.85
C ASP A 147 -7.52 -21.43 13.63
N VAL A 148 -6.45 -21.02 14.32
CA VAL A 148 -6.42 -19.72 14.99
C VAL A 148 -6.48 -18.58 13.96
N ARG A 149 -5.70 -18.65 12.88
CA ARG A 149 -5.74 -17.61 11.83
C ARG A 149 -7.11 -17.51 11.15
N ARG A 150 -7.76 -18.67 10.89
CA ARG A 150 -9.14 -18.73 10.35
C ARG A 150 -10.15 -18.15 11.34
N ALA A 151 -10.03 -18.51 12.61
CA ALA A 151 -10.90 -17.99 13.66
C ALA A 151 -10.84 -16.47 13.74
N LEU A 152 -9.65 -15.91 13.82
CA LEU A 152 -9.46 -14.46 13.87
C LEU A 152 -9.95 -13.78 12.58
N SER A 153 -9.82 -14.43 11.42
CA SER A 153 -10.35 -13.91 10.15
C SER A 153 -11.88 -13.85 10.14
N HIS A 154 -12.58 -14.84 10.73
CA HIS A 154 -14.03 -14.81 10.92
C HIS A 154 -14.49 -13.81 11.98
N ALA A 155 -13.65 -13.48 12.97
CA ALA A 155 -13.98 -12.49 13.98
C ALA A 155 -13.99 -11.05 13.42
N ILE A 156 -13.36 -10.79 12.27
CA ILE A 156 -13.25 -9.47 11.67
C ILE A 156 -14.53 -9.10 10.90
N ASN A 157 -15.22 -8.05 11.33
CA ASN A 157 -16.23 -7.36 10.54
C ASN A 157 -15.56 -6.24 9.74
N ARG A 158 -15.28 -6.50 8.45
CA ARG A 158 -14.60 -5.57 7.56
C ARG A 158 -15.37 -4.27 7.38
N ASN A 159 -16.72 -4.32 7.35
CA ASN A 159 -17.52 -3.11 7.17
C ASN A 159 -17.40 -2.20 8.39
N GLU A 160 -17.47 -2.72 9.61
CA GLU A 160 -17.23 -1.92 10.83
C GLU A 160 -15.83 -1.30 10.83
N VAL A 161 -14.81 -2.04 10.36
CA VAL A 161 -13.44 -1.50 10.24
C VAL A 161 -13.38 -0.38 9.22
N ILE A 162 -14.01 -0.54 8.05
CA ILE A 162 -14.05 0.47 6.99
C ILE A 162 -14.83 1.71 7.45
N ASP A 163 -15.97 1.51 8.09
CA ASP A 163 -16.81 2.61 8.57
C ASP A 163 -16.09 3.42 9.64
N GLY A 164 -15.47 2.77 10.62
CA GLY A 164 -14.79 3.46 11.71
C GLY A 164 -13.42 4.04 11.34
N ALA A 165 -12.63 3.34 10.53
CA ALA A 165 -11.28 3.80 10.18
C ALA A 165 -11.24 4.71 8.94
N MET A 166 -12.15 4.48 7.97
CA MET A 166 -12.13 5.14 6.66
C MET A 166 -13.44 5.88 6.32
N TYR A 167 -14.37 6.00 7.26
CA TYR A 167 -15.66 6.67 7.08
C TYR A 167 -16.44 6.15 5.84
N GLY A 168 -16.43 4.82 5.66
CA GLY A 168 -17.08 4.17 4.52
C GLY A 168 -16.41 4.37 3.16
N ARG A 169 -15.22 5.02 3.09
CA ARG A 169 -14.56 5.42 1.84
C ARG A 169 -13.62 4.36 1.25
N ALA A 170 -13.52 3.18 1.86
CA ALA A 170 -12.67 2.08 1.39
C ALA A 170 -13.50 0.92 0.81
N VAL A 171 -12.83 -0.02 0.14
CA VAL A 171 -13.44 -1.22 -0.44
C VAL A 171 -12.90 -2.45 0.26
N PRO A 172 -13.73 -3.35 0.80
CA PRO A 172 -13.28 -4.55 1.46
C PRO A 172 -12.51 -5.47 0.50
N ILE A 173 -11.54 -6.21 1.02
CA ILE A 173 -10.80 -7.23 0.28
C ILE A 173 -10.83 -8.56 1.02
N GLY A 174 -10.87 -9.67 0.27
CA GLY A 174 -10.79 -11.04 0.79
C GLY A 174 -9.49 -11.75 0.41
N SER A 175 -8.61 -11.07 -0.34
CA SER A 175 -7.31 -11.59 -0.79
C SER A 175 -6.28 -10.48 -0.89
N PHE A 176 -5.03 -10.87 -1.06
CA PHE A 176 -3.92 -9.93 -1.26
C PHE A 176 -3.80 -9.56 -2.75
N TYR A 177 -4.81 -8.87 -3.27
CA TYR A 177 -4.83 -8.36 -4.64
C TYR A 177 -5.86 -7.22 -4.78
N PRO A 178 -5.56 -6.14 -5.53
CA PRO A 178 -6.47 -5.01 -5.62
C PRO A 178 -7.71 -5.32 -6.47
N PRO A 179 -8.93 -4.94 -6.04
CA PRO A 179 -10.19 -5.20 -6.75
C PRO A 179 -10.29 -4.66 -8.17
N HIS A 180 -9.47 -3.66 -8.53
CA HIS A 180 -9.43 -3.13 -9.90
C HIS A 180 -8.48 -3.90 -10.83
N GLY A 181 -7.69 -4.83 -10.29
CA GLY A 181 -6.76 -5.64 -11.08
C GLY A 181 -7.48 -6.69 -11.92
N ALA A 182 -7.03 -6.90 -13.16
CA ALA A 182 -7.69 -7.82 -14.11
C ALA A 182 -7.73 -9.30 -13.62
N ALA A 183 -6.79 -9.67 -12.75
CA ALA A 183 -6.75 -11.00 -12.15
C ALA A 183 -7.41 -11.09 -10.78
N TYR A 184 -8.15 -10.08 -10.34
CA TYR A 184 -8.82 -10.09 -9.04
C TYR A 184 -9.84 -11.23 -8.93
N VAL A 185 -9.88 -11.83 -7.75
CA VAL A 185 -10.92 -12.77 -7.33
C VAL A 185 -11.55 -12.23 -6.05
N ASP A 186 -12.86 -12.05 -6.06
CA ASP A 186 -13.57 -11.71 -4.84
C ASP A 186 -13.63 -12.94 -3.92
N LEU A 187 -12.98 -12.83 -2.77
CA LEU A 187 -12.90 -13.85 -1.73
C LEU A 187 -13.36 -13.28 -0.37
N THR A 188 -14.10 -12.17 -0.39
CA THR A 188 -14.58 -11.51 0.85
C THR A 188 -15.48 -12.43 1.69
N ASP A 189 -16.23 -13.33 1.06
CA ASP A 189 -17.14 -14.25 1.73
C ASP A 189 -16.47 -15.51 2.31
N VAL A 190 -15.20 -15.79 1.96
CA VAL A 190 -14.48 -16.97 2.48
C VAL A 190 -14.35 -16.91 4.00
N TYR A 191 -14.08 -15.72 4.53
CA TYR A 191 -14.12 -15.42 5.97
C TYR A 191 -15.15 -14.34 6.21
N ALA A 192 -16.44 -14.66 5.94
CA ALA A 192 -17.57 -13.84 6.36
C ALA A 192 -17.54 -13.67 7.88
N HIS A 193 -17.94 -12.49 8.37
CA HIS A 193 -17.99 -12.23 9.82
C HIS A 193 -18.94 -13.19 10.51
N ASP A 194 -18.39 -14.03 11.39
CA ASP A 194 -19.11 -15.06 12.13
C ASP A 194 -18.41 -15.34 13.47
N LEU A 195 -18.95 -14.75 14.54
CA LEU A 195 -18.37 -14.89 15.88
C LEU A 195 -18.50 -16.31 16.43
N GLU A 196 -19.57 -17.03 16.12
CA GLU A 196 -19.76 -18.39 16.60
C GLU A 196 -18.77 -19.34 15.91
N LYS A 197 -18.60 -19.20 14.60
CA LYS A 197 -17.58 -19.94 13.86
C LYS A 197 -16.16 -19.64 14.35
N SER A 198 -15.88 -18.39 14.68
CA SER A 198 -14.60 -17.99 15.28
C SER A 198 -14.36 -18.72 16.61
N LYS A 199 -15.34 -18.71 17.52
CA LYS A 199 -15.23 -19.40 18.82
C LYS A 199 -15.06 -20.92 18.66
N GLU A 200 -15.82 -21.56 17.75
CA GLU A 200 -15.66 -22.98 17.44
C GLU A 200 -14.23 -23.32 17.02
N LEU A 201 -13.65 -22.54 16.11
CA LEU A 201 -12.29 -22.76 15.61
C LEU A 201 -11.23 -22.50 16.69
N LEU A 202 -11.41 -21.47 17.54
CA LEU A 202 -10.53 -21.22 18.68
C LEU A 202 -10.56 -22.40 19.66
N GLN A 203 -11.74 -22.91 19.98
CA GLN A 203 -11.90 -24.08 20.83
C GLN A 203 -11.26 -25.33 20.21
N ALA A 204 -11.48 -25.55 18.91
CA ALA A 204 -10.94 -26.69 18.18
C ALA A 204 -9.40 -26.67 18.11
N SER A 205 -8.79 -25.47 18.09
CA SER A 205 -7.33 -25.33 18.11
C SER A 205 -6.67 -25.89 19.37
N GLY A 206 -7.43 -25.99 20.48
CA GLY A 206 -6.93 -26.43 21.77
C GLY A 206 -5.90 -25.49 22.42
N LEU A 207 -5.63 -24.34 21.81
CA LEU A 207 -4.65 -23.37 22.29
C LEU A 207 -5.29 -22.40 23.29
N LYS A 208 -4.61 -22.19 24.41
CA LYS A 208 -4.94 -21.10 25.32
C LYS A 208 -4.25 -19.84 24.84
N ILE A 209 -5.04 -18.84 24.51
CA ILE A 209 -4.53 -17.54 24.06
C ILE A 209 -4.88 -16.53 25.14
N ASP A 210 -3.87 -16.03 25.86
CA ASP A 210 -4.07 -15.11 26.98
C ASP A 210 -4.19 -13.66 26.46
N GLU A 211 -3.15 -13.12 25.85
CA GLU A 211 -3.10 -11.77 25.31
C GLU A 211 -2.29 -11.78 24.01
N LEU A 212 -2.70 -10.98 23.03
CA LEU A 212 -1.99 -10.75 21.77
C LEU A 212 -1.57 -9.30 21.63
N SER A 213 -0.35 -9.05 21.20
CA SER A 213 0.11 -7.69 20.88
C SER A 213 -0.26 -7.30 19.45
N LEU A 214 -0.75 -6.07 19.29
CA LEU A 214 -1.02 -5.45 17.99
C LEU A 214 -0.21 -4.16 17.86
N ARG A 215 0.95 -4.25 17.22
CA ARG A 215 1.86 -3.12 17.00
C ARG A 215 1.54 -2.43 15.69
N VAL A 216 1.15 -1.17 15.74
CA VAL A 216 0.72 -0.44 14.56
C VAL A 216 1.55 0.83 14.34
N PRO A 217 1.93 1.11 13.06
CA PRO A 217 2.62 2.34 12.71
C PRO A 217 1.67 3.55 12.86
N PRO A 218 2.21 4.80 12.90
CA PRO A 218 1.44 5.99 13.22
C PRO A 218 0.63 6.52 12.03
N PHE A 219 -0.08 5.61 11.34
CA PHE A 219 -0.97 5.96 10.24
C PHE A 219 -2.43 5.87 10.67
N PRO A 220 -3.28 6.90 10.42
CA PRO A 220 -4.67 6.92 10.88
C PRO A 220 -5.47 5.68 10.51
N TYR A 221 -5.30 5.14 9.29
CA TYR A 221 -5.98 3.90 8.89
C TYR A 221 -5.58 2.70 9.78
N ALA A 222 -4.32 2.63 10.23
CA ALA A 222 -3.83 1.51 11.03
C ALA A 222 -4.24 1.64 12.50
N THR A 223 -4.08 2.83 13.09
CA THR A 223 -4.41 3.08 14.50
C THR A 223 -5.91 2.92 14.77
N ARG A 224 -6.77 3.50 13.94
CA ARG A 224 -8.23 3.37 14.06
C ARG A 224 -8.70 1.93 13.84
N SER A 225 -8.16 1.25 12.81
CA SER A 225 -8.49 -0.17 12.59
C SER A 225 -8.07 -1.06 13.76
N ALA A 226 -6.97 -0.75 14.44
CA ALA A 226 -6.49 -1.53 15.57
C ALA A 226 -7.46 -1.49 16.76
N GLU A 227 -8.00 -0.32 17.07
CA GLU A 227 -8.99 -0.15 18.15
C GLU A 227 -10.27 -0.93 17.86
N ILE A 228 -10.73 -0.92 16.61
CA ILE A 228 -11.93 -1.65 16.20
C ILE A 228 -11.70 -3.16 16.26
N ILE A 229 -10.56 -3.63 15.75
CA ILE A 229 -10.19 -5.06 15.77
C ILE A 229 -9.99 -5.55 17.20
N GLN A 230 -9.40 -4.75 18.09
CA GLN A 230 -9.32 -5.06 19.53
C GLN A 230 -10.72 -5.32 20.10
N ALA A 231 -11.67 -4.43 19.83
CA ALA A 231 -13.06 -4.58 20.29
C ALA A 231 -13.76 -5.79 19.66
N GLN A 232 -13.46 -6.13 18.39
CA GLN A 232 -14.01 -7.31 17.73
C GLN A 232 -13.47 -8.62 18.33
N PHE A 233 -12.17 -8.69 18.59
CA PHE A 233 -11.53 -9.88 19.13
C PHE A 233 -11.93 -10.15 20.58
N SER A 234 -12.22 -9.11 21.36
CA SER A 234 -12.76 -9.28 22.71
C SER A 234 -14.11 -10.03 22.73
N LYS A 235 -14.94 -9.91 21.67
CA LYS A 235 -16.21 -10.63 21.53
C LYS A 235 -16.05 -12.16 21.40
N VAL A 236 -14.86 -12.60 21.02
CA VAL A 236 -14.50 -14.03 20.93
C VAL A 236 -13.53 -14.48 22.05
N GLY A 237 -13.34 -13.63 23.06
CA GLY A 237 -12.54 -13.95 24.24
C GLY A 237 -11.03 -13.79 24.07
N ILE A 238 -10.60 -13.00 23.09
CA ILE A 238 -9.18 -12.69 22.86
C ILE A 238 -8.90 -11.26 23.31
N ASP A 239 -8.00 -11.11 24.26
CA ASP A 239 -7.49 -9.82 24.68
C ASP A 239 -6.37 -9.35 23.73
N VAL A 240 -6.47 -8.10 23.28
CA VAL A 240 -5.48 -7.50 22.39
C VAL A 240 -4.90 -6.23 23.00
N LYS A 241 -3.59 -6.19 23.14
CA LYS A 241 -2.85 -4.99 23.56
C LYS A 241 -2.42 -4.21 22.33
N VAL A 242 -3.06 -3.07 22.09
CA VAL A 242 -2.70 -2.15 21.00
C VAL A 242 -1.49 -1.32 21.42
N GLU A 243 -0.45 -1.32 20.60
CA GLU A 243 0.78 -0.55 20.79
C GLU A 243 0.99 0.34 19.56
N ASN A 244 0.69 1.65 19.67
CA ASN A 244 1.04 2.63 18.66
C ASN A 244 2.53 2.92 18.73
N VAL A 245 3.26 2.68 17.63
CA VAL A 245 4.71 2.79 17.60
C VAL A 245 5.17 3.74 16.50
N GLU A 246 6.26 4.44 16.72
CA GLU A 246 6.89 5.29 15.71
C GLU A 246 7.37 4.47 14.50
N TRP A 247 7.38 5.08 13.31
CA TRP A 247 7.72 4.38 12.06
C TRP A 247 9.11 3.72 12.09
N GLY A 248 10.12 4.40 12.64
CA GLY A 248 11.47 3.84 12.78
C GLY A 248 11.49 2.61 13.69
N PHE A 249 10.75 2.64 14.81
CA PHE A 249 10.59 1.50 15.70
C PHE A 249 9.86 0.34 15.00
N TRP A 250 8.79 0.63 14.23
CA TRP A 250 8.08 -0.38 13.46
C TRP A 250 9.00 -1.09 12.46
N ILE A 251 9.82 -0.33 11.74
CA ILE A 251 10.80 -0.89 10.79
C ILE A 251 11.80 -1.81 11.51
N ASP A 252 12.30 -1.41 12.66
CA ASP A 252 13.32 -2.20 13.36
C ASP A 252 12.74 -3.40 14.09
N GLU A 253 11.69 -3.24 14.87
CA GLU A 253 11.14 -4.31 15.70
C GLU A 253 10.21 -5.23 14.91
N VAL A 254 9.25 -4.68 14.13
CA VAL A 254 8.26 -5.49 13.42
C VAL A 254 8.85 -6.06 12.14
N TYR A 255 9.35 -5.19 11.25
CA TYR A 255 9.78 -5.61 9.92
C TYR A 255 11.11 -6.38 9.94
N LYS A 256 12.17 -5.84 10.59
CA LYS A 256 13.50 -6.47 10.60
C LYS A 256 13.61 -7.60 11.61
N LYS A 257 13.27 -7.33 12.89
CA LYS A 257 13.43 -8.30 13.98
C LYS A 257 12.26 -9.29 14.09
N LYS A 258 11.09 -8.98 13.48
CA LYS A 258 9.87 -9.83 13.55
C LYS A 258 9.36 -10.02 14.98
N ASN A 259 9.62 -9.04 15.82
CA ASN A 259 9.19 -9.03 17.21
C ASN A 259 7.78 -8.45 17.32
N TYR A 260 6.77 -9.23 16.92
CA TYR A 260 5.35 -8.86 16.96
C TYR A 260 4.48 -10.11 16.90
N ASP A 261 3.22 -9.99 17.29
CA ASP A 261 2.17 -10.97 17.09
C ASP A 261 1.36 -10.59 15.85
N MET A 262 0.79 -9.39 15.88
CA MET A 262 0.00 -8.81 14.80
C MET A 262 0.45 -7.37 14.49
N THR A 263 0.24 -6.95 13.25
CA THR A 263 0.39 -5.55 12.84
C THR A 263 -0.59 -5.20 11.75
N ILE A 264 -1.02 -3.93 11.67
CA ILE A 264 -1.83 -3.43 10.55
C ILE A 264 -0.97 -2.55 9.68
N ILE A 265 -0.87 -2.91 8.41
CA ILE A 265 -0.05 -2.19 7.43
C ILE A 265 -0.69 -2.25 6.03
N ALA A 266 -0.51 -1.18 5.24
CA ALA A 266 -0.85 -1.17 3.83
C ALA A 266 0.36 -1.53 2.97
N HIS A 267 0.17 -2.44 2.04
CA HIS A 267 1.13 -2.75 0.97
C HIS A 267 0.71 -2.01 -0.29
N THR A 268 1.56 -1.11 -0.77
CA THR A 268 1.24 -0.17 -1.85
C THR A 268 1.99 -0.45 -3.16
N SER A 269 2.78 -1.50 -3.19
CA SER A 269 3.51 -1.89 -4.40
C SER A 269 2.68 -2.83 -5.26
N PRO A 270 2.54 -2.58 -6.55
CA PRO A 270 1.86 -3.53 -7.43
C PRO A 270 2.62 -4.86 -7.51
N ASN A 271 1.88 -5.96 -7.66
CA ASN A 271 2.39 -7.33 -7.77
C ASN A 271 3.12 -7.87 -6.52
N ASP A 272 2.66 -7.49 -5.33
CA ASP A 272 3.27 -7.87 -4.04
C ASP A 272 3.05 -9.34 -3.61
N LEU A 273 2.37 -10.16 -4.40
CA LEU A 273 2.22 -11.61 -4.18
C LEU A 273 3.57 -12.33 -3.97
N GLY A 274 4.65 -11.79 -4.54
CA GLY A 274 6.01 -12.29 -4.33
C GLY A 274 6.51 -12.20 -2.90
N ASN A 275 5.92 -11.35 -2.07
CA ASN A 275 6.28 -11.24 -0.66
C ASN A 275 6.04 -12.54 0.11
N PHE A 276 5.03 -13.31 -0.26
CA PHE A 276 4.73 -14.62 0.34
C PHE A 276 5.68 -15.74 -0.10
N ALA A 277 6.40 -15.56 -1.21
CA ALA A 277 7.42 -16.48 -1.69
C ALA A 277 8.85 -16.14 -1.19
N ARG A 278 9.00 -15.15 -0.30
CA ARG A 278 10.30 -14.78 0.32
C ARG A 278 10.69 -15.68 1.48
N GLY A 279 9.81 -16.62 1.83
CA GLY A 279 9.99 -17.60 2.89
C GLY A 279 10.11 -16.97 4.28
N PRO A 280 10.65 -17.75 5.24
CA PRO A 280 10.64 -17.37 6.66
C PRO A 280 11.50 -16.16 7.01
N LYS A 281 12.31 -15.68 6.08
CA LYS A 281 13.11 -14.47 6.25
C LYS A 281 12.29 -13.18 6.10
N TYR A 282 11.15 -13.25 5.41
CA TYR A 282 10.23 -12.12 5.33
C TYR A 282 9.42 -11.97 6.62
N PHE A 283 8.98 -10.77 6.94
CA PHE A 283 8.39 -10.50 8.26
C PHE A 283 7.06 -11.23 8.52
N TYR A 284 6.33 -11.64 7.49
CA TYR A 284 5.13 -12.47 7.64
C TYR A 284 5.41 -13.85 8.28
N GLY A 285 6.64 -14.35 8.19
CA GLY A 285 6.99 -15.68 8.65
C GLY A 285 6.32 -16.82 7.87
N PHE A 286 5.62 -16.51 6.78
CA PHE A 286 4.99 -17.51 5.91
C PHE A 286 6.06 -18.29 5.14
N ASP A 287 5.99 -19.62 5.19
CA ASP A 287 6.96 -20.53 4.60
C ASP A 287 6.24 -21.76 4.04
N ASP A 288 5.87 -21.72 2.79
CA ASP A 288 5.10 -22.76 2.15
C ASP A 288 5.73 -23.12 0.78
N PRO A 289 6.35 -24.32 0.66
CA PRO A 289 6.99 -24.76 -0.59
C PRO A 289 6.03 -24.81 -1.78
N ALA A 290 4.76 -25.19 -1.58
CA ALA A 290 3.79 -25.25 -2.66
C ALA A 290 3.43 -23.85 -3.17
N TYR A 291 3.34 -22.86 -2.29
CA TYR A 291 3.18 -21.46 -2.71
C TYR A 291 4.43 -20.96 -3.47
N ASN A 292 5.62 -21.30 -3.00
CA ASN A 292 6.86 -20.90 -3.66
C ASN A 292 6.93 -21.42 -5.09
N GLU A 293 6.48 -22.68 -5.31
CA GLU A 293 6.40 -23.28 -6.64
C GLU A 293 5.36 -22.59 -7.52
N LEU A 294 4.15 -22.34 -6.98
CA LEU A 294 3.10 -21.60 -7.69
C LEU A 294 3.58 -20.19 -8.10
N TYR A 295 4.25 -19.47 -7.19
CA TYR A 295 4.77 -18.15 -7.52
C TYR A 295 5.89 -18.20 -8.57
N ALA A 296 6.74 -19.22 -8.54
CA ALA A 296 7.76 -19.43 -9.57
C ALA A 296 7.13 -19.67 -10.96
N GLN A 297 5.99 -20.36 -11.02
CA GLN A 297 5.21 -20.52 -12.26
C GLN A 297 4.66 -19.18 -12.75
N ILE A 298 4.10 -18.34 -11.86
CA ILE A 298 3.62 -16.99 -12.18
C ILE A 298 4.74 -16.15 -12.82
N VAL A 299 5.92 -16.15 -12.21
CA VAL A 299 7.08 -15.39 -12.70
C VAL A 299 7.59 -15.93 -14.05
N GLY A 300 7.54 -17.24 -14.26
CA GLY A 300 8.02 -17.90 -15.48
C GLY A 300 7.03 -17.87 -16.65
N GLU A 301 5.75 -17.57 -16.41
CA GLU A 301 4.70 -17.62 -17.43
C GLU A 301 4.67 -16.35 -18.27
N ALA A 302 4.99 -16.49 -19.56
CA ALA A 302 5.03 -15.36 -20.50
C ALA A 302 3.64 -14.99 -21.05
N ASP A 303 2.74 -15.98 -21.15
CA ASP A 303 1.37 -15.77 -21.61
C ASP A 303 0.56 -15.01 -20.54
N PRO A 304 0.02 -13.82 -20.86
CA PRO A 304 -0.70 -12.99 -19.87
C PRO A 304 -1.98 -13.66 -19.33
N GLU A 305 -2.69 -14.44 -20.15
CA GLU A 305 -3.95 -15.09 -19.75
C GLU A 305 -3.66 -16.24 -18.79
N LYS A 306 -2.70 -17.09 -19.13
CA LYS A 306 -2.26 -18.18 -18.24
C LYS A 306 -1.69 -17.64 -16.94
N ARG A 307 -0.89 -16.59 -17.02
CA ARG A 307 -0.36 -15.93 -15.83
C ARG A 307 -1.47 -15.36 -14.95
N SER A 308 -2.52 -14.77 -15.55
CA SER A 308 -3.69 -14.28 -14.81
C SER A 308 -4.38 -15.41 -14.04
N GLU A 309 -4.55 -16.59 -14.63
CA GLU A 309 -5.13 -17.76 -13.94
C GLU A 309 -4.25 -18.24 -12.77
N LEU A 310 -2.93 -18.26 -12.95
CA LEU A 310 -2.01 -18.57 -11.85
C LEU A 310 -2.08 -17.53 -10.72
N VAL A 311 -2.22 -16.25 -11.04
CA VAL A 311 -2.42 -15.17 -10.07
C VAL A 311 -3.73 -15.36 -9.30
N LYS A 312 -4.82 -15.76 -9.95
CA LYS A 312 -6.08 -16.11 -9.29
C LYS A 312 -5.94 -17.32 -8.35
N GLN A 313 -5.16 -18.32 -8.77
CA GLN A 313 -4.86 -19.48 -7.93
C GLN A 313 -4.06 -19.04 -6.67
N ALA A 314 -3.08 -18.16 -6.82
CA ALA A 314 -2.29 -17.65 -5.71
C ALA A 314 -3.16 -16.90 -4.69
N GLN A 315 -4.11 -16.07 -5.14
CA GLN A 315 -5.07 -15.39 -4.26
C GLN A 315 -5.88 -16.39 -3.44
N ARG A 316 -6.49 -17.41 -4.11
CA ARG A 316 -7.25 -18.45 -3.40
C ARG A 316 -6.38 -19.21 -2.42
N TYR A 317 -5.16 -19.56 -2.82
CA TYR A 317 -4.22 -20.28 -1.97
C TYR A 317 -3.90 -19.53 -0.68
N LEU A 318 -3.54 -18.23 -0.79
CA LEU A 318 -3.22 -17.40 0.37
C LEU A 318 -4.43 -17.20 1.28
N THR A 319 -5.62 -17.06 0.68
CA THR A 319 -6.86 -16.94 1.46
C THR A 319 -7.15 -18.24 2.19
N ASP A 320 -7.09 -19.41 1.55
CA ASP A 320 -7.30 -20.71 2.20
C ASP A 320 -6.36 -20.95 3.37
N LYS A 321 -5.12 -20.46 3.28
CA LYS A 321 -4.13 -20.52 4.36
C LYS A 321 -4.34 -19.46 5.45
N ALA A 322 -5.32 -18.57 5.29
CA ALA A 322 -5.58 -17.48 6.21
C ALA A 322 -4.29 -16.76 6.65
N VAL A 323 -3.41 -16.49 5.68
CA VAL A 323 -2.08 -15.94 5.95
C VAL A 323 -2.13 -14.61 6.69
N HIS A 324 -3.22 -13.85 6.49
CA HIS A 324 -3.53 -12.56 7.10
C HIS A 324 -5.03 -12.37 7.25
N GLY A 325 -5.45 -11.48 8.14
CA GLY A 325 -6.77 -10.86 8.10
C GLY A 325 -6.77 -9.79 6.99
N PHE A 326 -7.41 -10.08 5.85
CA PHE A 326 -7.57 -9.09 4.77
C PHE A 326 -8.66 -8.10 5.15
N LEU A 327 -8.36 -6.80 5.12
CA LEU A 327 -9.27 -5.76 5.60
C LEU A 327 -9.91 -5.00 4.44
N PHE A 328 -9.17 -4.09 3.86
CA PHE A 328 -9.68 -3.24 2.80
C PHE A 328 -8.57 -2.72 1.90
N ARG A 329 -8.96 -2.22 0.73
CA ARG A 329 -8.08 -1.48 -0.17
C ARG A 329 -8.08 -0.01 0.24
N LEU A 330 -6.86 0.54 0.43
CA LEU A 330 -6.66 1.93 0.79
C LEU A 330 -7.10 2.85 -0.36
N PRO A 331 -8.06 3.77 -0.15
CA PRO A 331 -8.46 4.71 -1.17
C PRO A 331 -7.41 5.80 -1.37
N LYS A 332 -7.40 6.41 -2.55
CA LYS A 332 -6.70 7.68 -2.78
C LYS A 332 -7.70 8.82 -2.58
N LEU A 333 -7.53 9.55 -1.49
CA LEU A 333 -8.35 10.70 -1.17
C LEU A 333 -7.63 11.97 -1.64
N GLY A 334 -8.24 12.75 -2.52
CA GLY A 334 -7.62 13.97 -3.04
C GLY A 334 -8.56 15.18 -2.91
N ILE A 335 -7.99 16.33 -2.54
CA ILE A 335 -8.67 17.62 -2.51
C ILE A 335 -7.90 18.55 -3.44
N PHE A 336 -8.60 19.25 -4.32
CA PHE A 336 -8.04 20.13 -5.33
C PHE A 336 -8.86 21.41 -5.40
N LYS A 337 -8.22 22.58 -5.61
CA LYS A 337 -8.94 23.79 -6.01
C LYS A 337 -9.69 23.55 -7.33
N ASN A 338 -10.91 24.10 -7.45
CA ASN A 338 -11.63 24.04 -8.70
C ASN A 338 -10.83 24.73 -9.83
N GLY A 339 -10.86 24.12 -11.03
CA GLY A 339 -10.07 24.58 -12.16
C GLY A 339 -8.76 23.80 -12.35
N ILE A 340 -8.25 23.11 -11.35
CA ILE A 340 -7.08 22.24 -11.50
C ILE A 340 -7.47 20.96 -12.24
N LYS A 341 -6.68 20.61 -13.25
CA LYS A 341 -6.86 19.41 -14.07
C LYS A 341 -5.56 18.60 -14.12
N GLY A 342 -5.66 17.33 -14.57
CA GLY A 342 -4.51 16.49 -14.89
C GLY A 342 -4.03 15.59 -13.74
N PHE A 343 -4.43 15.80 -12.49
CA PHE A 343 -4.15 14.83 -11.43
C PHE A 343 -4.89 13.51 -11.66
N TRP A 344 -4.20 12.41 -11.41
CA TRP A 344 -4.84 11.10 -11.45
C TRP A 344 -5.82 10.91 -10.31
N LYS A 345 -7.01 10.44 -10.62
CA LYS A 345 -7.99 10.01 -9.63
C LYS A 345 -7.47 8.80 -8.85
N SER A 346 -6.91 7.81 -9.55
CA SER A 346 -6.32 6.61 -8.97
C SER A 346 -4.80 6.65 -9.12
N ALA A 347 -4.08 6.02 -8.21
CA ALA A 347 -2.63 5.98 -8.23
C ALA A 347 -2.14 4.52 -8.20
N PRO A 348 -1.76 3.97 -9.37
CA PRO A 348 -1.20 2.61 -9.44
C PRO A 348 0.23 2.55 -8.87
N VAL A 349 0.88 3.68 -8.70
CA VAL A 349 2.23 3.85 -8.14
C VAL A 349 2.30 5.18 -7.38
N LEU A 350 3.32 5.35 -6.55
CA LEU A 350 3.62 6.61 -5.86
C LEU A 350 4.21 7.64 -6.85
N TYR A 351 3.39 8.11 -7.75
CA TYR A 351 3.76 9.05 -8.79
C TYR A 351 2.70 10.14 -8.96
N GLN A 352 3.15 11.35 -9.26
CA GLN A 352 2.28 12.48 -9.58
C GLN A 352 2.58 12.97 -11.01
N PRO A 353 1.60 12.92 -11.93
CA PRO A 353 1.79 13.29 -13.33
C PRO A 353 1.79 14.81 -13.52
N LEU A 354 2.71 15.52 -12.87
CA LEU A 354 2.73 16.99 -12.83
C LEU A 354 2.86 17.65 -14.20
N HIS A 355 3.47 16.96 -15.18
CA HIS A 355 3.53 17.43 -16.56
C HIS A 355 2.16 17.55 -17.23
N ALA A 356 1.17 16.78 -16.77
CA ALA A 356 -0.21 16.81 -17.26
C ALA A 356 -1.10 17.76 -16.45
N VAL A 357 -0.59 18.33 -15.34
CA VAL A 357 -1.37 19.24 -14.49
C VAL A 357 -1.40 20.63 -15.09
N SER A 358 -2.60 21.23 -15.10
CA SER A 358 -2.82 22.59 -15.53
C SER A 358 -3.75 23.33 -14.58
N LEU A 359 -3.54 24.64 -14.49
CA LEU A 359 -4.47 25.59 -13.90
C LEU A 359 -5.29 26.22 -15.03
N LYS A 360 -6.57 26.41 -14.81
CA LYS A 360 -7.44 27.16 -15.75
C LYS A 360 -7.28 28.64 -15.52
#